data_da8d72717fb3dea867a65233a3bedc4a
#
_entry.id   da8d72717fb3dea867a65233a3bedc4a
#
_cell.length_a   1.000
_cell.length_b   1.000
_cell.length_c   1.000
_cell.angle_alpha   90.00
_cell.angle_beta   90.00
_cell.angle_gamma   90.00
#
_symmetry.space_group_name_H-M   'P 1'
#
loop_
_entity.id
_entity.type
_entity.pdbx_description
1 polymer ?
#
loop_
_entity_poly.entity_id
_entity_poly.type
_entity_poly.pdbx_seq_one_letter_code
_entity_poly.pdbx_strand_id
1 'polypeptide(L)'
;MFVFIGGVAVLAPGVARACACGCGVFDVGTSSMFPHDAGGMLFVNYDYQDQGRNWSNTGPAPSANNGDKDIRTDFTTYGFQYLFNRSWGVQVEAPYMFRDFKTLGGPTGDQVVSLKWSSLGDIRLEGIYTGFSEDMSSGQTFGLKLPTGNYSHNDAYGDIDRDSEIGTGSTDVLLGAFHRHRLTHDGSMTWFAQGLLDVPVLTQDEYRPGVELDTAAGIYYRGWMFHNMRITPVAQVLASLRTSDSGNHASGGIYDINDNPPGNPVGGRSSGYQRILLSPGIEVKIHRVSVYADVEVPVFQDFVGNQLVAPWLFKMYVSYMF
;
A
#
# COMPACT_ATOMS: atom_id res chain seq x y z
N MET A 1 36.64 -47.93 29.38
CA MET A 1 35.24 -47.62 29.67
C MET A 1 35.11 -46.10 29.49
N PHE A 2 34.83 -45.66 28.28
CA PHE A 2 34.67 -44.23 27.95
C PHE A 2 33.20 -43.89 28.00
N VAL A 3 32.81 -43.00 28.90
CA VAL A 3 31.46 -42.46 29.00
C VAL A 3 31.35 -41.25 28.08
N PHE A 4 30.57 -41.37 26.98
CA PHE A 4 30.19 -40.25 26.17
C PHE A 4 29.00 -39.55 26.84
N ILE A 5 29.22 -38.33 27.33
CA ILE A 5 28.15 -37.43 27.76
C ILE A 5 27.69 -36.67 26.50
N GLY A 6 26.58 -37.13 25.95
CA GLY A 6 25.89 -36.39 24.85
C GLY A 6 25.20 -35.15 25.40
N GLY A 7 25.75 -33.99 25.11
CA GLY A 7 25.07 -32.72 25.34
C GLY A 7 23.87 -32.57 24.41
N VAL A 8 22.66 -32.55 24.93
CA VAL A 8 21.46 -32.15 24.20
C VAL A 8 21.50 -30.62 24.09
N ALA A 9 21.87 -30.13 22.93
CA ALA A 9 21.67 -28.71 22.59
C ALA A 9 20.17 -28.48 22.46
N VAL A 10 19.57 -27.83 23.44
CA VAL A 10 18.22 -27.27 23.34
C VAL A 10 18.31 -26.10 22.35
N LEU A 11 17.94 -26.34 21.11
CA LEU A 11 17.68 -25.27 20.12
C LEU A 11 16.46 -24.52 20.65
N ALA A 12 16.68 -23.38 21.30
CA ALA A 12 15.61 -22.41 21.51
C ALA A 12 15.10 -22.00 20.13
N PRO A 13 13.78 -22.02 19.86
CA PRO A 13 13.25 -21.50 18.62
C PRO A 13 13.61 -20.02 18.56
N GLY A 14 14.46 -19.66 17.59
CA GLY A 14 14.72 -18.26 17.28
C GLY A 14 13.38 -17.58 16.99
N VAL A 15 13.07 -16.51 17.71
CA VAL A 15 11.88 -15.71 17.49
C VAL A 15 12.07 -15.07 16.12
N ALA A 16 11.34 -15.55 15.10
CA ALA A 16 11.28 -14.89 13.82
C ALA A 16 10.64 -13.52 14.05
N ARG A 17 11.38 -12.45 13.81
CA ARG A 17 10.85 -11.10 13.83
C ARG A 17 10.30 -10.78 12.46
N ALA A 18 9.20 -10.11 12.43
CA ALA A 18 8.36 -9.94 11.27
C ALA A 18 8.40 -8.49 10.81
N CYS A 19 8.26 -8.36 9.53
CA CYS A 19 8.07 -7.14 8.80
C CYS A 19 6.77 -6.42 9.23
N ALA A 20 6.86 -5.15 9.54
CA ALA A 20 5.72 -4.25 9.60
C ALA A 20 5.59 -3.56 8.23
N CYS A 21 5.26 -4.33 7.20
CA CYS A 21 5.04 -3.75 5.88
C CYS A 21 3.98 -2.66 5.98
N GLY A 22 4.40 -1.40 5.91
CA GLY A 22 3.52 -0.25 5.69
C GLY A 22 2.95 -0.29 4.27
N CYS A 23 2.62 -1.49 3.83
CA CYS A 23 2.37 -1.84 2.46
C CYS A 23 0.95 -1.55 2.07
N GLY A 24 0.84 -0.87 0.98
CA GLY A 24 -0.29 -0.94 0.08
C GLY A 24 -1.55 -0.32 0.63
N VAL A 25 -1.58 0.98 0.59
CA VAL A 25 -2.82 1.67 0.36
C VAL A 25 -3.13 1.42 -1.11
N PHE A 26 -4.24 0.75 -1.38
CA PHE A 26 -4.67 0.52 -2.76
C PHE A 26 -4.98 1.85 -3.42
N ASP A 27 -4.18 2.27 -4.38
CA ASP A 27 -4.40 3.46 -5.20
C ASP A 27 -5.49 3.26 -6.26
N VAL A 28 -6.25 2.20 -6.14
CA VAL A 28 -7.27 1.82 -7.10
C VAL A 28 -8.65 1.98 -6.46
N GLY A 29 -9.58 2.59 -7.17
CA GLY A 29 -10.96 2.30 -6.90
C GLY A 29 -11.92 3.37 -6.51
N THR A 30 -11.88 4.54 -7.11
CA THR A 30 -13.06 5.39 -7.05
C THR A 30 -13.58 5.75 -8.44
N SER A 31 -14.90 5.86 -8.60
CA SER A 31 -15.51 6.27 -9.87
C SER A 31 -15.09 7.68 -10.29
N SER A 32 -14.68 8.52 -9.34
CA SER A 32 -14.19 9.88 -9.59
C SER A 32 -12.74 9.92 -10.10
N MET A 33 -11.98 8.85 -9.94
CA MET A 33 -10.61 8.75 -10.46
C MET A 33 -10.56 8.42 -11.95
N PHE A 34 -11.63 7.87 -12.51
CA PHE A 34 -11.67 7.58 -13.95
C PHE A 34 -11.85 8.85 -14.77
N PRO A 35 -11.00 9.08 -15.77
CA PRO A 35 -11.16 10.21 -16.69
C PRO A 35 -12.52 10.19 -17.38
N HIS A 36 -13.18 11.34 -17.48
CA HIS A 36 -14.47 11.50 -18.15
C HIS A 36 -14.41 12.49 -19.31
N ASP A 37 -13.62 13.53 -19.14
CA ASP A 37 -13.46 14.64 -20.08
C ASP A 37 -12.00 15.12 -20.06
N ALA A 38 -11.60 15.87 -21.10
CA ALA A 38 -10.36 16.62 -21.06
C ALA A 38 -10.46 17.75 -20.02
N GLY A 39 -9.36 18.08 -19.38
CA GLY A 39 -9.29 19.08 -18.31
C GLY A 39 -8.42 18.65 -17.15
N GLY A 40 -8.45 19.45 -16.11
CA GLY A 40 -7.63 19.23 -14.92
C GLY A 40 -8.42 18.76 -13.71
N MET A 41 -7.74 18.04 -12.85
CA MET A 41 -8.24 17.61 -11.56
C MET A 41 -7.14 17.74 -10.50
N LEU A 42 -7.46 18.41 -9.41
CA LEU A 42 -6.67 18.36 -8.17
C LEU A 42 -7.35 17.39 -7.21
N PHE A 43 -6.58 16.60 -6.50
CA PHE A 43 -7.15 15.70 -5.52
C PHE A 43 -6.25 15.53 -4.28
N VAL A 44 -6.89 15.13 -3.20
CA VAL A 44 -6.24 14.67 -1.98
C VAL A 44 -6.85 13.32 -1.62
N ASN A 45 -6.02 12.31 -1.49
CA ASN A 45 -6.37 11.02 -0.96
C ASN A 45 -5.84 10.90 0.48
N TYR A 46 -6.68 10.48 1.40
CA TYR A 46 -6.30 10.17 2.78
C TYR A 46 -6.62 8.71 3.05
N ASP A 47 -5.62 7.97 3.52
CA ASP A 47 -5.75 6.58 3.90
C ASP A 47 -5.24 6.39 5.32
N TYR A 48 -5.99 5.63 6.10
CA TYR A 48 -5.68 5.28 7.47
C TYR A 48 -5.60 3.78 7.63
N GLN A 49 -4.53 3.33 8.26
CA GLN A 49 -4.40 1.94 8.69
C GLN A 49 -3.72 1.84 10.05
N ASP A 50 -4.20 0.87 10.84
CA ASP A 50 -3.66 0.53 12.15
C ASP A 50 -3.41 -0.99 12.20
N GLN A 51 -2.15 -1.38 12.09
CA GLN A 51 -1.68 -2.76 11.98
C GLN A 51 -1.13 -3.20 13.34
N GLY A 52 -2.01 -3.66 14.22
CA GLY A 52 -1.66 -4.12 15.56
C GLY A 52 -1.86 -5.63 15.78
N ARG A 53 -2.11 -6.41 14.72
CA ARG A 53 -2.33 -7.85 14.81
C ARG A 53 -1.25 -8.62 14.08
N ASN A 54 -0.57 -9.52 14.77
CA ASN A 54 0.38 -10.42 14.12
C ASN A 54 -0.36 -11.53 13.35
N TRP A 55 0.06 -11.76 12.10
CA TRP A 55 -0.52 -12.71 11.17
C TRP A 55 0.58 -13.52 10.50
N SER A 56 0.33 -14.78 10.20
CA SER A 56 1.25 -15.63 9.47
C SER A 56 0.47 -16.63 8.62
N ASN A 57 0.86 -16.80 7.37
CA ASN A 57 0.05 -17.53 6.39
C ASN A 57 -1.40 -17.00 6.40
N THR A 58 -2.38 -17.87 6.51
CA THR A 58 -3.81 -17.53 6.43
C THR A 58 -4.47 -17.28 7.79
N GLY A 59 -3.71 -17.13 8.87
CA GLY A 59 -4.29 -17.00 10.21
C GLY A 59 -3.54 -16.08 11.17
N PRO A 60 -4.19 -15.71 12.28
CA PRO A 60 -3.55 -14.93 13.32
C PRO A 60 -2.42 -15.73 13.97
N ALA A 61 -1.31 -15.06 14.29
CA ALA A 61 -0.14 -15.63 14.93
C ALA A 61 0.12 -14.97 16.29
N PRO A 62 0.81 -15.66 17.23
CA PRO A 62 1.14 -15.06 18.50
C PRO A 62 1.99 -13.78 18.35
N SER A 63 1.63 -12.72 19.07
CA SER A 63 2.39 -11.46 19.05
C SER A 63 3.84 -11.62 19.52
N ALA A 64 4.16 -12.67 20.29
CA ALA A 64 5.52 -12.99 20.70
C ALA A 64 6.43 -13.40 19.53
N ASN A 65 5.85 -13.86 18.42
CA ASN A 65 6.61 -14.27 17.25
C ASN A 65 7.03 -13.08 16.34
N ASN A 66 6.63 -11.86 16.71
CA ASN A 66 6.90 -10.65 15.95
C ASN A 66 7.56 -9.62 16.86
N GLY A 67 8.69 -9.06 16.43
CA GLY A 67 9.36 -7.94 17.10
C GLY A 67 8.51 -6.69 17.06
N ASP A 68 7.85 -6.46 15.95
CA ASP A 68 6.93 -5.35 15.76
C ASP A 68 5.62 -5.60 16.48
N LYS A 69 5.09 -4.57 17.09
CA LYS A 69 3.90 -4.66 17.94
C LYS A 69 2.71 -3.90 17.39
N ASP A 70 2.97 -2.78 16.71
CA ASP A 70 1.92 -1.90 16.25
C ASP A 70 2.52 -0.90 15.25
N ILE A 71 1.90 -0.71 14.10
CA ILE A 71 2.26 0.32 13.15
C ILE A 71 1.00 1.02 12.65
N ARG A 72 0.83 2.27 13.05
CA ARG A 72 -0.22 3.12 12.54
C ARG A 72 0.34 4.09 11.52
N THR A 73 -0.30 4.15 10.37
CA THR A 73 0.10 5.07 9.30
C THR A 73 -1.10 5.87 8.81
N ASP A 74 -0.91 7.19 8.76
CA ASP A 74 -1.79 8.14 8.09
C ASP A 74 -1.10 8.56 6.79
N PHE A 75 -1.70 8.24 5.65
CA PHE A 75 -1.20 8.62 4.33
C PHE A 75 -2.04 9.78 3.82
N THR A 76 -1.39 10.82 3.34
CA THR A 76 -2.05 11.94 2.66
C THR A 76 -1.38 12.14 1.32
N THR A 77 -2.02 11.72 0.24
CA THR A 77 -1.47 11.86 -1.12
C THR A 77 -2.10 13.06 -1.81
N TYR A 78 -1.28 14.01 -2.20
CA TYR A 78 -1.67 15.15 -3.02
C TYR A 78 -1.47 14.79 -4.47
N GLY A 79 -2.49 14.99 -5.30
CA GLY A 79 -2.43 14.61 -6.69
C GLY A 79 -2.94 15.69 -7.64
N PHE A 80 -2.36 15.66 -8.81
CA PHE A 80 -2.74 16.47 -9.96
C PHE A 80 -2.84 15.58 -11.18
N GLN A 81 -3.98 15.65 -11.89
CA GLN A 81 -4.20 14.98 -13.17
C GLN A 81 -4.59 16.02 -14.21
N TYR A 82 -4.06 15.90 -15.41
CA TYR A 82 -4.44 16.76 -16.52
C TYR A 82 -4.53 15.97 -17.83
N LEU A 83 -5.70 15.98 -18.45
CA LEU A 83 -5.95 15.39 -19.75
C LEU A 83 -5.90 16.48 -20.82
N PHE A 84 -4.84 16.46 -21.61
CA PHE A 84 -4.61 17.42 -22.71
C PHE A 84 -5.70 17.32 -23.77
N ASN A 85 -6.20 16.12 -23.97
CA ASN A 85 -7.28 15.81 -24.89
C ASN A 85 -7.93 14.47 -24.46
N ARG A 86 -8.87 13.99 -25.23
CA ARG A 86 -9.58 12.73 -24.96
C ARG A 86 -8.66 11.50 -24.84
N SER A 87 -7.46 11.54 -25.40
CA SER A 87 -6.60 10.34 -25.49
C SER A 87 -5.38 10.38 -24.59
N TRP A 88 -4.90 11.56 -24.22
CA TRP A 88 -3.63 11.70 -23.52
C TRP A 88 -3.73 12.62 -22.31
N GLY A 89 -3.12 12.19 -21.23
CA GLY A 89 -2.98 12.97 -20.02
C GLY A 89 -1.75 12.58 -19.21
N VAL A 90 -1.57 13.28 -18.11
CA VAL A 90 -0.51 13.04 -17.12
C VAL A 90 -1.10 13.09 -15.72
N GLN A 91 -0.47 12.38 -14.81
CA GLN A 91 -0.78 12.41 -13.38
C GLN A 91 0.51 12.51 -12.58
N VAL A 92 0.43 13.27 -11.49
CA VAL A 92 1.50 13.41 -10.50
C VAL A 92 0.89 13.17 -9.13
N GLU A 93 1.55 12.37 -8.32
CA GLU A 93 1.16 12.10 -6.94
C GLU A 93 2.34 12.29 -6.01
N ALA A 94 2.10 12.99 -4.90
CA ALA A 94 3.08 13.27 -3.87
C ALA A 94 2.51 12.85 -2.50
N PRO A 95 2.85 11.66 -2.00
CA PRO A 95 2.39 11.20 -0.70
C PRO A 95 3.18 11.87 0.44
N TYR A 96 2.49 12.22 1.49
CA TYR A 96 3.04 12.61 2.78
C TYR A 96 2.49 11.68 3.85
N MET A 97 3.36 11.05 4.60
CA MET A 97 2.98 10.02 5.57
C MET A 97 3.38 10.42 6.97
N PHE A 98 2.50 10.12 7.92
CA PHE A 98 2.81 10.11 9.35
C PHE A 98 2.76 8.67 9.85
N ARG A 99 3.79 8.26 10.61
CA ARG A 99 3.91 6.90 11.13
C ARG A 99 4.13 6.92 12.64
N ASP A 100 3.36 6.08 13.35
CA ASP A 100 3.52 5.76 14.77
C ASP A 100 3.82 4.25 14.86
N PHE A 101 5.05 3.90 15.17
CA PHE A 101 5.56 2.53 15.13
C PHE A 101 6.02 2.08 16.49
N LYS A 102 5.60 0.89 16.91
CA LYS A 102 6.03 0.24 18.15
C LYS A 102 6.70 -1.08 17.84
N THR A 103 7.93 -1.21 18.23
CA THR A 103 8.75 -2.41 18.02
C THR A 103 9.57 -2.75 19.25
N LEU A 104 10.13 -3.95 19.29
CA LEU A 104 11.12 -4.30 20.31
C LEU A 104 12.45 -3.64 19.97
N GLY A 105 13.05 -3.01 20.97
CA GLY A 105 14.29 -2.26 20.84
C GLY A 105 14.88 -1.93 22.20
N GLY A 106 15.57 -0.81 22.31
CA GLY A 106 16.27 -0.36 23.50
C GLY A 106 17.64 -1.05 23.65
N PRO A 107 18.39 -0.76 24.72
CA PRO A 107 19.76 -1.24 24.88
C PRO A 107 19.92 -2.76 24.91
N THR A 108 18.88 -3.48 25.28
CA THR A 108 18.85 -4.96 25.40
C THR A 108 18.01 -5.62 24.31
N GLY A 109 17.31 -4.82 23.46
CA GLY A 109 16.47 -5.33 22.36
C GLY A 109 15.15 -5.99 22.79
N ASP A 110 14.78 -5.93 24.06
CA ASP A 110 13.58 -6.57 24.62
C ASP A 110 12.51 -5.60 25.12
N GLN A 111 12.75 -4.30 24.99
CA GLN A 111 11.83 -3.26 25.43
C GLN A 111 10.97 -2.79 24.23
N VAL A 112 9.68 -2.57 24.48
CA VAL A 112 8.83 -1.94 23.46
C VAL A 112 9.18 -0.45 23.41
N VAL A 113 9.69 -0.02 22.26
CA VAL A 113 9.95 1.39 21.95
C VAL A 113 8.88 1.93 21.00
N SER A 114 8.59 3.21 21.08
CA SER A 114 7.63 3.90 20.20
C SER A 114 8.36 4.99 19.44
N LEU A 115 8.23 4.96 18.12
CA LEU A 115 8.85 5.86 17.17
C LEU A 115 7.77 6.60 16.40
N LYS A 116 7.95 7.93 16.24
CA LYS A 116 7.00 8.76 15.50
C LYS A 116 7.76 9.67 14.56
N TRP A 117 7.42 9.58 13.28
CA TRP A 117 8.01 10.45 12.27
C TRP A 117 7.04 10.72 11.13
N SER A 118 7.36 11.69 10.32
CA SER A 118 6.62 11.99 9.10
C SER A 118 7.57 12.46 8.04
N SER A 119 7.27 12.13 6.80
CA SER A 119 8.07 12.48 5.64
C SER A 119 7.22 12.47 4.37
N LEU A 120 7.74 13.11 3.32
CA LEU A 120 7.31 12.81 1.97
C LEU A 120 7.65 11.36 1.66
N GLY A 121 6.77 10.68 0.96
CA GLY A 121 7.02 9.38 0.36
C GLY A 121 7.55 9.48 -1.07
N ASP A 122 7.45 8.40 -1.79
CA ASP A 122 7.95 8.32 -3.16
C ASP A 122 6.95 8.93 -4.14
N ILE A 123 7.40 9.93 -4.91
CA ILE A 123 6.56 10.64 -5.89
C ILE A 123 6.32 9.72 -7.09
N ARG A 124 5.06 9.71 -7.58
CA ARG A 124 4.65 9.00 -8.78
C ARG A 124 4.38 9.98 -9.93
N LEU A 125 4.88 9.64 -11.11
CA LEU A 125 4.69 10.38 -12.36
C LEU A 125 4.16 9.43 -13.40
N GLU A 126 2.95 9.65 -13.91
CA GLU A 126 2.30 8.74 -14.85
C GLU A 126 1.78 9.45 -16.08
N GLY A 127 1.92 8.82 -17.23
CA GLY A 127 1.19 9.11 -18.44
C GLY A 127 -0.12 8.32 -18.47
N ILE A 128 -1.17 8.92 -18.96
CA ILE A 128 -2.50 8.31 -19.11
C ILE A 128 -2.85 8.26 -20.59
N TYR A 129 -3.26 7.10 -21.07
CA TYR A 129 -3.80 6.93 -22.42
C TYR A 129 -5.20 6.34 -22.40
N THR A 130 -6.17 7.06 -22.95
CA THR A 130 -7.59 6.71 -23.01
C THR A 130 -8.15 6.64 -24.44
N GLY A 131 -7.26 6.61 -25.43
CA GLY A 131 -7.65 6.62 -26.85
C GLY A 131 -8.31 5.31 -27.35
N PHE A 132 -8.49 4.30 -26.50
CA PHE A 132 -9.10 3.01 -26.88
C PHE A 132 -10.63 3.10 -27.08
N SER A 133 -11.28 4.07 -26.46
CA SER A 133 -12.74 4.25 -26.50
C SER A 133 -13.13 5.70 -26.62
N GLU A 134 -14.27 5.96 -27.26
CA GLU A 134 -14.75 7.34 -27.47
C GLU A 134 -15.18 8.02 -26.17
N ASP A 135 -15.64 7.27 -25.20
CA ASP A 135 -16.14 7.74 -23.91
C ASP A 135 -15.08 7.66 -22.79
N MET A 136 -13.80 7.41 -23.14
CA MET A 136 -12.69 7.24 -22.20
C MET A 136 -12.97 6.14 -21.15
N SER A 137 -13.77 5.14 -21.51
CA SER A 137 -14.15 4.05 -20.62
C SER A 137 -13.04 3.03 -20.42
N SER A 138 -12.02 3.06 -21.27
CA SER A 138 -10.82 2.19 -21.16
C SER A 138 -9.57 3.04 -21.24
N GLY A 139 -8.59 2.72 -20.42
CA GLY A 139 -7.31 3.41 -20.42
C GLY A 139 -6.17 2.55 -19.89
N GLN A 140 -4.98 3.05 -20.13
CA GLN A 140 -3.73 2.56 -19.58
C GLN A 140 -2.98 3.70 -18.90
N THR A 141 -2.27 3.39 -17.84
CA THR A 141 -1.30 4.27 -17.20
C THR A 141 0.08 3.64 -17.28
N PHE A 142 1.10 4.46 -17.40
CA PHE A 142 2.49 4.03 -17.41
C PHE A 142 3.34 5.14 -16.81
N GLY A 143 4.23 4.79 -15.91
CA GLY A 143 4.96 5.81 -15.19
C GLY A 143 6.12 5.29 -14.37
N LEU A 144 6.59 6.17 -13.51
CA LEU A 144 7.68 5.91 -12.59
C LEU A 144 7.29 6.34 -11.17
N LYS A 145 7.63 5.51 -10.20
CA LYS A 145 7.75 5.90 -8.80
C LYS A 145 9.20 6.25 -8.54
N LEU A 146 9.47 7.41 -7.96
CA LEU A 146 10.81 7.94 -7.73
C LEU A 146 11.18 7.88 -6.26
N PRO A 147 12.41 7.51 -5.89
CA PRO A 147 12.86 7.36 -4.50
C PRO A 147 13.06 8.72 -3.82
N THR A 148 11.99 9.49 -3.68
CA THR A 148 12.01 10.82 -3.05
C THR A 148 11.70 10.78 -1.56
N GLY A 149 11.14 9.66 -1.08
CA GLY A 149 10.84 9.43 0.32
C GLY A 149 12.09 9.10 1.14
N ASN A 150 12.02 9.36 2.43
CA ASN A 150 13.09 8.96 3.34
C ASN A 150 13.02 7.44 3.56
N TYR A 151 14.12 6.76 3.26
CA TYR A 151 14.27 5.31 3.39
C TYR A 151 15.41 4.91 4.35
N SER A 152 15.90 5.86 5.16
CA SER A 152 17.00 5.67 6.11
C SER A 152 16.77 6.47 7.40
N HIS A 153 15.56 6.34 7.97
CA HIS A 153 15.26 6.98 9.23
C HIS A 153 15.92 6.24 10.38
N ASN A 154 16.55 7.01 11.28
CA ASN A 154 17.28 6.49 12.42
C ASN A 154 16.63 6.97 13.71
N ASP A 155 16.71 6.14 14.74
CA ASP A 155 16.41 6.55 16.09
C ASP A 155 17.67 6.56 16.99
N ALA A 156 17.47 6.65 18.30
CA ALA A 156 18.58 6.65 19.27
C ALA A 156 19.30 5.29 19.37
N TYR A 157 18.76 4.23 18.77
CA TYR A 157 19.27 2.86 18.88
C TYR A 157 19.76 2.29 17.54
N GLY A 158 19.54 2.98 16.43
CA GLY A 158 20.00 2.58 15.10
C GLY A 158 18.99 2.87 14.00
N ASP A 159 19.21 2.25 12.84
CA ASP A 159 18.35 2.38 11.68
C ASP A 159 17.06 1.58 11.87
N ILE A 160 15.95 2.10 11.36
CA ILE A 160 14.68 1.40 11.29
C ILE A 160 14.73 0.39 10.14
N ASP A 161 14.00 -0.70 10.27
CA ASP A 161 13.88 -1.71 9.22
C ASP A 161 13.35 -1.11 7.91
N ARG A 162 13.97 -1.46 6.78
CA ARG A 162 13.73 -0.87 5.46
C ARG A 162 12.28 -0.95 5.00
N ASP A 163 11.59 -2.01 5.32
CA ASP A 163 10.19 -2.20 4.97
C ASP A 163 9.21 -1.43 5.88
N SER A 164 9.70 -0.93 7.02
CA SER A 164 8.98 0.00 7.89
C SER A 164 9.25 1.47 7.55
N GLU A 165 10.13 1.75 6.59
CA GLU A 165 10.44 3.12 6.16
C GLU A 165 9.31 3.76 5.33
N ILE A 166 9.26 5.08 5.27
CA ILE A 166 8.27 5.82 4.47
C ILE A 166 8.60 5.75 2.99
N GLY A 167 9.87 5.94 2.63
CA GLY A 167 10.34 5.76 1.26
C GLY A 167 10.88 4.36 1.02
N THR A 168 10.78 3.88 -0.21
CA THR A 168 11.29 2.55 -0.59
C THR A 168 12.78 2.57 -0.94
N GLY A 169 13.31 3.75 -1.34
CA GLY A 169 14.66 3.85 -1.90
C GLY A 169 14.79 3.17 -3.27
N SER A 170 13.67 2.92 -3.95
CA SER A 170 13.68 2.32 -5.29
C SER A 170 13.05 3.22 -6.34
N THR A 171 13.52 3.11 -7.57
CA THR A 171 12.80 3.62 -8.74
C THR A 171 12.03 2.48 -9.35
N ASP A 172 10.73 2.62 -9.47
CA ASP A 172 9.85 1.57 -9.93
C ASP A 172 9.15 1.98 -11.22
N VAL A 173 8.90 1.00 -12.08
CA VAL A 173 8.06 1.15 -13.26
C VAL A 173 6.63 0.82 -12.87
N LEU A 174 5.72 1.75 -13.16
CA LEU A 174 4.29 1.63 -12.93
C LEU A 174 3.58 1.33 -14.26
N LEU A 175 2.73 0.30 -14.26
CA LEU A 175 1.91 -0.06 -15.42
C LEU A 175 0.49 -0.34 -14.94
N GLY A 176 -0.45 0.47 -15.40
CA GLY A 176 -1.84 0.34 -15.01
C GLY A 176 -2.78 0.20 -16.21
N ALA A 177 -3.96 -0.31 -15.94
CA ALA A 177 -5.05 -0.35 -16.90
C ALA A 177 -6.39 -0.28 -16.17
N PHE A 178 -7.38 0.31 -16.82
CA PHE A 178 -8.73 0.35 -16.32
C PHE A 178 -9.76 0.18 -17.45
N HIS A 179 -10.92 -0.34 -17.04
CA HIS A 179 -12.09 -0.42 -17.88
C HIS A 179 -13.35 -0.21 -17.06
N ARG A 180 -14.34 0.48 -17.64
CA ARG A 180 -15.69 0.62 -17.08
C ARG A 180 -16.74 0.44 -18.15
N HIS A 181 -17.89 -0.12 -17.79
CA HIS A 181 -18.99 -0.31 -18.72
C HIS A 181 -20.35 -0.19 -18.02
N ARG A 182 -21.34 0.37 -18.71
CA ARG A 182 -22.70 0.51 -18.20
C ARG A 182 -23.37 -0.86 -18.13
N LEU A 183 -23.95 -1.19 -16.98
CA LEU A 183 -24.75 -2.41 -16.78
C LEU A 183 -26.20 -2.22 -17.14
N THR A 184 -26.73 -0.99 -17.06
CA THR A 184 -28.11 -0.64 -17.34
C THR A 184 -28.19 0.28 -18.55
N HIS A 185 -29.28 0.19 -19.31
CA HIS A 185 -29.50 1.05 -20.51
C HIS A 185 -29.57 2.54 -20.17
N ASP A 186 -30.09 2.88 -19.00
CA ASP A 186 -30.16 4.26 -18.49
C ASP A 186 -28.81 4.77 -17.94
N GLY A 187 -27.81 3.89 -17.86
CA GLY A 187 -26.48 4.21 -17.33
C GLY A 187 -26.45 4.46 -15.81
N SER A 188 -27.50 4.10 -15.09
CA SER A 188 -27.55 4.27 -13.64
C SER A 188 -26.61 3.34 -12.91
N MET A 189 -26.37 2.13 -13.40
CA MET A 189 -25.39 1.18 -12.88
C MET A 189 -24.21 1.01 -13.84
N THR A 190 -23.03 1.03 -13.31
CA THR A 190 -21.78 0.82 -14.03
C THR A 190 -20.89 -0.13 -13.27
N TRP A 191 -20.26 -1.09 -13.93
CA TRP A 191 -19.17 -1.86 -13.37
C TRP A 191 -17.83 -1.28 -13.82
N PHE A 192 -16.80 -1.54 -13.07
CA PHE A 192 -15.43 -1.18 -13.40
C PHE A 192 -14.47 -2.28 -12.96
N ALA A 193 -13.32 -2.31 -13.61
CA ALA A 193 -12.16 -3.06 -13.18
C ALA A 193 -10.91 -2.23 -13.49
N GLN A 194 -9.92 -2.32 -12.61
CA GLN A 194 -8.63 -1.66 -12.80
C GLN A 194 -7.53 -2.45 -12.12
N GLY A 195 -6.30 -2.22 -12.53
CA GLY A 195 -5.12 -2.82 -11.93
C GLY A 195 -3.90 -1.94 -12.14
N LEU A 196 -2.97 -2.02 -11.21
CA LEU A 196 -1.68 -1.36 -11.21
C LEU A 196 -0.60 -2.37 -10.85
N LEU A 197 0.42 -2.46 -11.68
CA LEU A 197 1.63 -3.24 -11.44
C LEU A 197 2.78 -2.27 -11.12
N ASP A 198 3.41 -2.48 -9.98
CA ASP A 198 4.59 -1.75 -9.50
C ASP A 198 5.80 -2.68 -9.50
N VAL A 199 6.83 -2.33 -10.29
CA VAL A 199 8.02 -3.15 -10.50
C VAL A 199 9.28 -2.35 -10.16
N PRO A 200 9.98 -2.65 -9.04
CA PRO A 200 11.26 -2.04 -8.72
C PRO A 200 12.34 -2.39 -9.75
N VAL A 201 12.91 -1.38 -10.39
CA VAL A 201 13.95 -1.54 -11.43
C VAL A 201 15.32 -1.04 -11.01
N LEU A 202 15.39 0.02 -10.21
CA LEU A 202 16.62 0.52 -9.60
C LEU A 202 16.43 0.61 -8.09
N THR A 203 17.40 0.18 -7.33
CA THR A 203 17.30 0.06 -5.87
C THR A 203 18.52 0.65 -5.19
N GLN A 204 18.36 1.07 -3.94
CA GLN A 204 19.43 1.60 -3.09
C GLN A 204 19.84 0.55 -2.04
N ASP A 205 21.14 0.57 -1.65
CA ASP A 205 21.68 -0.21 -0.55
C ASP A 205 21.43 -1.73 -0.67
N GLU A 206 21.38 -2.24 -1.91
CA GLU A 206 21.14 -3.66 -2.19
C GLU A 206 19.77 -4.20 -1.69
N TYR A 207 18.88 -3.33 -1.20
CA TYR A 207 17.51 -3.70 -0.84
C TYR A 207 16.58 -3.55 -2.02
N ARG A 208 15.81 -4.57 -2.30
CA ARG A 208 14.83 -4.57 -3.39
C ARG A 208 13.44 -4.88 -2.86
N PRO A 209 12.50 -3.92 -2.90
CA PRO A 209 11.09 -4.18 -2.60
C PRO A 209 10.49 -5.25 -3.51
N GLY A 210 9.47 -5.94 -3.02
CA GLY A 210 8.73 -6.89 -3.82
C GLY A 210 7.96 -6.23 -4.96
N VAL A 211 7.76 -6.98 -6.05
CA VAL A 211 6.83 -6.58 -7.11
C VAL A 211 5.40 -6.65 -6.57
N GLU A 212 4.62 -5.60 -6.81
CA GLU A 212 3.25 -5.48 -6.32
C GLU A 212 2.26 -5.37 -7.48
N LEU A 213 1.16 -6.09 -7.36
CA LEU A 213 0.00 -6.01 -8.26
C LEU A 213 -1.24 -5.71 -7.44
N ASP A 214 -1.80 -4.53 -7.62
CA ASP A 214 -3.07 -4.13 -7.04
C ASP A 214 -4.18 -4.15 -8.09
N THR A 215 -5.32 -4.67 -7.71
CA THR A 215 -6.49 -4.73 -8.59
C THR A 215 -7.76 -4.37 -7.83
N ALA A 216 -8.70 -3.74 -8.52
CA ALA A 216 -10.03 -3.48 -8.01
C ALA A 216 -11.07 -3.81 -9.06
N ALA A 217 -12.18 -4.39 -8.63
CA ALA A 217 -13.37 -4.56 -9.47
C ALA A 217 -14.62 -4.25 -8.65
N GLY A 218 -15.57 -3.54 -9.24
CA GLY A 218 -16.73 -3.11 -8.50
C GLY A 218 -17.87 -2.63 -9.38
N ILE A 219 -18.91 -2.19 -8.68
CA ILE A 219 -20.09 -1.56 -9.27
C ILE A 219 -20.40 -0.27 -8.52
N TYR A 220 -20.93 0.70 -9.23
CA TYR A 220 -21.46 1.91 -8.63
C TYR A 220 -22.81 2.29 -9.24
N TYR A 221 -23.65 2.91 -8.42
CA TYR A 221 -24.99 3.33 -8.80
C TYR A 221 -25.12 4.85 -8.75
N ARG A 222 -25.43 5.49 -9.88
CA ARG A 222 -25.51 6.95 -10.06
C ARG A 222 -26.96 7.51 -10.07
N GLY A 223 -27.95 6.70 -9.69
CA GLY A 223 -29.36 7.06 -9.78
C GLY A 223 -29.86 8.02 -8.69
N TRP A 224 -29.10 8.26 -7.63
CA TRP A 224 -29.56 9.11 -6.54
C TRP A 224 -29.13 10.56 -6.73
N MET A 225 -30.10 11.39 -7.01
CA MET A 225 -29.94 12.84 -7.13
C MET A 225 -30.78 13.54 -6.07
N PHE A 226 -30.14 14.39 -5.28
CA PHE A 226 -30.79 15.21 -4.27
C PHE A 226 -30.38 16.66 -4.45
N HIS A 227 -31.32 17.51 -4.95
CA HIS A 227 -31.00 18.87 -5.38
C HIS A 227 -29.84 18.89 -6.39
N ASN A 228 -28.74 19.54 -6.06
CA ASN A 228 -27.53 19.63 -6.89
C ASN A 228 -26.46 18.61 -6.50
N MET A 229 -26.81 17.64 -5.64
CA MET A 229 -25.90 16.66 -5.11
C MET A 229 -26.21 15.29 -5.73
N ARG A 230 -25.20 14.62 -6.27
CA ARG A 230 -25.27 13.22 -6.68
C ARG A 230 -24.66 12.37 -5.60
N ILE A 231 -25.38 11.34 -5.16
CA ILE A 231 -24.91 10.34 -4.22
C ILE A 231 -24.74 9.03 -4.97
N THR A 232 -23.53 8.48 -4.94
CA THR A 232 -23.14 7.28 -5.68
C THR A 232 -22.63 6.24 -4.69
N PRO A 233 -23.44 5.27 -4.26
CA PRO A 233 -22.91 4.12 -3.54
C PRO A 233 -22.05 3.27 -4.45
N VAL A 234 -20.95 2.75 -3.87
CA VAL A 234 -19.95 1.92 -4.53
C VAL A 234 -19.80 0.63 -3.71
N ALA A 235 -19.69 -0.49 -4.39
CA ALA A 235 -19.29 -1.75 -3.79
C ALA A 235 -18.20 -2.36 -4.64
N GLN A 236 -17.06 -2.67 -4.02
CA GLN A 236 -15.90 -3.18 -4.73
C GLN A 236 -15.18 -4.27 -3.95
N VAL A 237 -14.43 -5.07 -4.70
CA VAL A 237 -13.46 -6.04 -4.20
C VAL A 237 -12.09 -5.53 -4.63
N LEU A 238 -11.19 -5.46 -3.67
CA LEU A 238 -9.79 -5.13 -3.90
C LEU A 238 -8.98 -6.40 -3.72
N ALA A 239 -7.97 -6.61 -4.55
CA ALA A 239 -7.02 -7.69 -4.38
C ALA A 239 -5.61 -7.17 -4.61
N SER A 240 -4.71 -7.54 -3.70
CA SER A 240 -3.29 -7.17 -3.75
C SER A 240 -2.44 -8.41 -3.62
N LEU A 241 -1.41 -8.46 -4.45
CA LEU A 241 -0.39 -9.48 -4.43
C LEU A 241 0.96 -8.79 -4.43
N ARG A 242 1.79 -9.07 -3.44
CA ARG A 242 3.17 -8.60 -3.37
C ARG A 242 4.10 -9.78 -3.19
N THR A 243 5.14 -9.83 -4.00
CA THR A 243 6.24 -10.78 -3.80
C THR A 243 7.09 -10.34 -2.62
N SER A 244 7.84 -11.28 -2.06
CA SER A 244 8.75 -10.94 -0.97
C SER A 244 9.86 -10.00 -1.42
N ASP A 245 10.30 -9.15 -0.52
CA ASP A 245 11.48 -8.30 -0.68
C ASP A 245 12.75 -9.15 -0.78
N SER A 246 13.81 -8.61 -1.33
CA SER A 246 15.08 -9.31 -1.53
C SER A 246 16.28 -8.37 -1.40
N GLY A 247 17.46 -8.95 -1.26
CA GLY A 247 18.71 -8.22 -1.09
C GLY A 247 19.10 -8.03 0.37
N ASN A 248 19.93 -7.05 0.67
CA ASN A 248 20.37 -6.73 2.01
C ASN A 248 19.52 -5.60 2.58
N HIS A 249 19.19 -5.69 3.86
CA HIS A 249 18.77 -4.50 4.59
C HIS A 249 20.03 -3.65 4.83
N ALA A 250 19.97 -2.40 4.49
CA ALA A 250 21.11 -1.52 4.50
C ALA A 250 21.60 -1.15 5.89
N SER A 251 21.12 -1.73 6.91
CA SER A 251 21.45 -1.24 8.23
C SER A 251 22.15 -2.29 9.08
N GLY A 252 23.10 -1.99 9.77
CA GLY A 252 23.51 -2.67 10.97
C GLY A 252 22.69 -2.23 12.19
N GLY A 253 21.45 -1.83 12.03
CA GLY A 253 20.56 -1.36 13.10
C GLY A 253 20.16 -2.46 14.08
N ILE A 254 19.78 -2.09 15.27
CA ILE A 254 19.37 -3.01 16.33
C ILE A 254 18.13 -3.83 15.91
N TYR A 255 17.32 -3.24 15.08
CA TYR A 255 16.07 -3.81 14.60
C TYR A 255 16.28 -4.89 13.54
N ASP A 256 17.41 -4.86 12.85
CA ASP A 256 17.75 -5.76 11.75
C ASP A 256 18.53 -7.02 12.22
N ILE A 257 19.18 -6.97 13.37
CA ILE A 257 20.03 -8.07 13.87
C ILE A 257 19.30 -9.43 13.99
N ASN A 258 17.99 -9.40 14.16
CA ASN A 258 17.21 -10.62 14.37
C ASN A 258 16.50 -11.11 13.12
N ASP A 259 16.22 -10.22 12.18
CA ASP A 259 15.66 -10.57 10.89
C ASP A 259 16.74 -10.97 9.91
N ASN A 260 17.97 -10.49 10.14
CA ASN A 260 19.10 -10.74 9.28
C ASN A 260 20.40 -10.98 10.04
N PRO A 261 20.62 -12.18 10.58
CA PRO A 261 21.92 -12.51 11.16
C PRO A 261 23.03 -12.36 10.12
N PRO A 262 24.24 -11.91 10.52
CA PRO A 262 25.37 -11.70 9.62
C PRO A 262 25.63 -12.89 8.69
N GLY A 263 25.70 -12.62 7.38
CA GLY A 263 25.93 -13.63 6.36
C GLY A 263 24.67 -14.35 5.84
N ASN A 264 23.51 -13.96 6.30
CA ASN A 264 22.23 -14.44 5.76
C ASN A 264 21.63 -13.33 4.88
N PRO A 265 21.39 -13.54 3.58
CA PRO A 265 20.72 -12.52 2.78
C PRO A 265 19.34 -12.27 3.39
N VAL A 266 19.07 -11.04 3.73
CA VAL A 266 17.73 -10.64 4.12
C VAL A 266 16.88 -10.71 2.91
N GLY A 267 15.79 -10.99 3.12
CA GLY A 267 14.89 -10.86 2.09
C GLY A 267 13.86 -11.92 2.18
N GLY A 268 12.73 -11.45 2.31
CA GLY A 268 11.61 -12.12 1.96
C GLY A 268 11.10 -13.22 2.88
N ARG A 269 11.68 -13.40 4.03
CA ARG A 269 11.16 -14.40 5.01
C ARG A 269 9.94 -13.92 5.76
N SER A 270 9.72 -12.63 5.84
CA SER A 270 8.57 -12.02 6.52
C SER A 270 7.96 -10.87 5.71
N SER A 271 8.17 -10.85 4.42
CA SER A 271 7.58 -9.90 3.48
C SER A 271 6.88 -10.64 2.34
N GLY A 272 5.98 -9.94 1.67
CA GLY A 272 5.14 -10.54 0.64
C GLY A 272 3.82 -11.07 1.19
N TYR A 273 2.77 -10.90 0.37
CA TYR A 273 1.42 -11.24 0.78
C TYR A 273 0.47 -11.37 -0.42
N GLN A 274 -0.65 -12.00 -0.12
CA GLN A 274 -1.85 -11.95 -0.94
C GLN A 274 -3.02 -11.56 -0.05
N ARG A 275 -3.85 -10.62 -0.49
CA ARG A 275 -5.03 -10.24 0.28
C ARG A 275 -6.19 -9.85 -0.63
N ILE A 276 -7.39 -10.08 -0.15
CA ILE A 276 -8.64 -9.66 -0.77
C ILE A 276 -9.44 -8.90 0.27
N LEU A 277 -9.93 -7.70 -0.10
CA LEU A 277 -10.74 -6.86 0.76
C LEU A 277 -12.08 -6.58 0.09
N LEU A 278 -13.12 -6.48 0.91
CA LEU A 278 -14.40 -5.89 0.51
C LEU A 278 -14.40 -4.43 0.92
N SER A 279 -14.79 -3.56 -0.01
CA SER A 279 -14.80 -2.12 0.20
C SER A 279 -16.14 -1.52 -0.22
N PRO A 280 -17.11 -1.44 0.69
CA PRO A 280 -18.28 -0.59 0.52
C PRO A 280 -17.90 0.88 0.70
N GLY A 281 -18.35 1.72 -0.23
CA GLY A 281 -18.06 3.14 -0.23
C GLY A 281 -19.22 3.99 -0.73
N ILE A 282 -19.03 5.28 -0.60
CA ILE A 282 -20.00 6.29 -1.06
C ILE A 282 -19.27 7.50 -1.64
N GLU A 283 -19.71 7.95 -2.81
CA GLU A 283 -19.26 9.21 -3.41
C GLU A 283 -20.40 10.23 -3.35
N VAL A 284 -20.06 11.45 -2.97
CA VAL A 284 -20.93 12.62 -3.02
C VAL A 284 -20.30 13.64 -3.94
N LYS A 285 -20.99 13.95 -5.05
CA LYS A 285 -20.54 14.95 -6.02
C LYS A 285 -21.46 16.16 -6.03
N ILE A 286 -20.87 17.34 -5.84
CA ILE A 286 -21.54 18.65 -5.91
C ILE A 286 -20.77 19.51 -6.90
N HIS A 287 -21.38 19.80 -8.04
CA HIS A 287 -20.72 20.56 -9.14
C HIS A 287 -19.38 19.94 -9.53
N ARG A 288 -18.29 20.62 -9.22
CA ARG A 288 -16.90 20.24 -9.58
C ARG A 288 -16.15 19.53 -8.45
N VAL A 289 -16.76 19.42 -7.28
CA VAL A 289 -16.18 18.76 -6.11
C VAL A 289 -16.77 17.37 -5.95
N SER A 290 -15.94 16.38 -5.79
CA SER A 290 -16.31 15.02 -5.37
C SER A 290 -15.63 14.68 -4.05
N VAL A 291 -16.38 14.03 -3.18
CA VAL A 291 -15.86 13.42 -1.95
C VAL A 291 -16.28 11.96 -1.95
N TYR A 292 -15.32 11.07 -1.88
CA TYR A 292 -15.54 9.63 -1.74
C TYR A 292 -14.99 9.16 -0.40
N ALA A 293 -15.64 8.19 0.22
CA ALA A 293 -15.10 7.48 1.38
C ALA A 293 -15.52 6.03 1.35
N ASP A 294 -14.65 5.14 1.84
CA ASP A 294 -14.91 3.73 2.02
C ASP A 294 -14.25 3.15 3.27
N VAL A 295 -14.65 1.94 3.60
CA VAL A 295 -13.99 1.10 4.61
C VAL A 295 -13.63 -0.22 3.95
N GLU A 296 -12.36 -0.56 4.00
CA GLU A 296 -11.83 -1.79 3.40
C GLU A 296 -11.68 -2.87 4.48
N VAL A 297 -12.36 -3.97 4.30
CA VAL A 297 -12.39 -5.08 5.27
C VAL A 297 -11.75 -6.32 4.66
N PRO A 298 -10.62 -6.81 5.20
CA PRO A 298 -9.99 -8.03 4.71
C PRO A 298 -10.90 -9.24 4.90
N VAL A 299 -11.15 -9.97 3.79
CA VAL A 299 -11.91 -11.24 3.80
C VAL A 299 -11.03 -12.44 3.53
N PHE A 300 -9.86 -12.21 2.94
CA PHE A 300 -8.80 -13.20 2.77
C PHE A 300 -7.45 -12.52 2.90
N GLN A 301 -6.54 -13.16 3.63
CA GLN A 301 -5.15 -12.72 3.79
C GLN A 301 -4.25 -13.93 3.92
N ASP A 302 -3.13 -13.93 3.18
CA ASP A 302 -2.06 -14.91 3.27
C ASP A 302 -0.73 -14.15 3.25
N PHE A 303 0.01 -14.23 4.35
CA PHE A 303 1.24 -13.47 4.57
C PHE A 303 2.44 -14.40 4.73
N VAL A 304 3.52 -14.11 4.04
CA VAL A 304 4.77 -14.85 4.18
C VAL A 304 5.46 -14.45 5.48
N GLY A 305 5.69 -15.43 6.36
CA GLY A 305 6.26 -15.18 7.69
C GLY A 305 5.26 -14.52 8.63
N ASN A 306 5.77 -13.80 9.63
CA ASN A 306 4.93 -13.05 10.56
C ASN A 306 4.88 -11.58 10.14
N GLN A 307 3.71 -11.01 9.96
CA GLN A 307 3.53 -9.60 9.55
C GLN A 307 2.39 -8.96 10.35
N LEU A 308 2.47 -7.65 10.56
CA LEU A 308 1.38 -6.91 11.17
C LEU A 308 0.29 -6.63 10.14
N VAL A 309 -0.96 -6.82 10.54
CA VAL A 309 -2.12 -6.58 9.69
C VAL A 309 -3.13 -5.65 10.37
N ALA A 310 -3.82 -4.85 9.56
CA ALA A 310 -4.95 -4.04 9.98
C ALA A 310 -6.25 -4.84 9.89
N PRO A 311 -7.15 -4.74 10.89
CA PRO A 311 -8.47 -5.37 10.82
C PRO A 311 -9.41 -4.71 9.82
N TRP A 312 -9.17 -3.47 9.50
CA TRP A 312 -9.86 -2.65 8.50
C TRP A 312 -8.97 -1.47 8.11
N LEU A 313 -9.22 -0.90 6.94
CA LEU A 313 -8.59 0.32 6.46
C LEU A 313 -9.70 1.32 6.14
N PHE A 314 -9.37 2.60 6.16
CA PHE A 314 -10.26 3.68 5.78
C PHE A 314 -9.62 4.52 4.69
N LYS A 315 -10.39 4.84 3.66
CA LYS A 315 -9.98 5.74 2.58
C LYS A 315 -10.97 6.89 2.44
N MET A 316 -10.44 8.08 2.21
CA MET A 316 -11.20 9.25 1.82
C MET A 316 -10.50 9.98 0.67
N TYR A 317 -11.23 10.27 -0.37
CA TYR A 317 -10.72 10.94 -1.56
C TYR A 317 -11.54 12.19 -1.84
N VAL A 318 -10.90 13.33 -1.99
CA VAL A 318 -11.52 14.61 -2.31
C VAL A 318 -10.92 15.12 -3.61
N SER A 319 -11.74 15.47 -4.58
CA SER A 319 -11.28 16.01 -5.86
C SER A 319 -12.02 17.26 -6.28
N TYR A 320 -11.32 18.10 -7.03
CA TYR A 320 -11.84 19.29 -7.70
C TYR A 320 -11.47 19.26 -9.18
N MET A 321 -12.48 19.30 -10.05
CA MET A 321 -12.32 19.32 -11.51
C MET A 321 -12.42 20.75 -12.03
N PHE A 322 -11.57 21.13 -13.02
CA PHE A 322 -11.54 22.47 -13.61
C PHE A 322 -11.27 22.43 -15.13
#